data_9c067774cc8615f3368a3ccf81e89aec
#
_entry.id   9c067774cc8615f3368a3ccf81e89aec
#
_cell.length_a   1.000
_cell.length_b   1.000
_cell.length_c   1.000
_cell.angle_alpha   90.00
_cell.angle_beta   90.00
_cell.angle_gamma   90.00
#
_symmetry.space_group_name_H-M   'P 1'
#
loop_
_entity.id
_entity.type
_entity.pdbx_description
1 polymer ?
#
loop_
_entity_poly.entity_id
_entity_poly.type
_entity_poly.pdbx_seq_one_letter_code
_entity_poly.pdbx_strand_id
1 'polypeptide(L)'
;GRHSELGAIDALAFGKMHKLSDHDTRMISWLVKQHLLMSVTAQRKDISDPEVIREFGEIVRDEAHLDYLYCLTVADMRATNESLWNSWKANLLQELYFATKRAFRRGLEKPVELRVKIRENQHKALELLNANEISSEVIKPLWKSFKPDYFLRYSPEQIAWHNRHIISHDKEKPLVLISDKPYRGGTEVFVYTKD
;
A
#
# COMPACT_ATOMS: atom_id res chain seq x y z
N GLY A 1 10.22 -6.96 -18.10
CA GLY A 1 11.31 -6.91 -19.09
C GLY A 1 10.97 -7.77 -20.30
N ARG A 2 11.78 -7.69 -21.37
CA ARG A 2 11.51 -8.39 -22.67
C ARG A 2 11.31 -9.91 -22.51
N HIS A 3 11.97 -10.54 -21.53
CA HIS A 3 11.80 -11.97 -21.24
C HIS A 3 10.40 -12.32 -20.71
N SER A 4 9.78 -11.47 -19.90
CA SER A 4 8.43 -11.72 -19.37
C SER A 4 7.37 -11.62 -20.48
N GLU A 5 7.60 -10.75 -21.48
CA GLU A 5 6.70 -10.61 -22.64
C GLU A 5 6.83 -11.84 -23.56
N LEU A 6 8.05 -12.29 -23.84
CA LEU A 6 8.28 -13.50 -24.62
C LEU A 6 7.71 -14.73 -23.92
N GLY A 7 8.01 -14.90 -22.62
CA GLY A 7 7.46 -16.00 -21.82
C GLY A 7 5.92 -16.02 -21.79
N ALA A 8 5.27 -14.85 -21.81
CA ALA A 8 3.81 -14.79 -21.89
C ALA A 8 3.25 -15.31 -23.22
N ILE A 9 3.98 -15.10 -24.34
CA ILE A 9 3.61 -15.66 -25.64
C ILE A 9 3.80 -17.18 -25.62
N ASP A 10 4.91 -17.66 -25.10
CA ASP A 10 5.17 -19.09 -24.96
C ASP A 10 4.14 -19.78 -24.06
N ALA A 11 3.70 -19.11 -22.99
CA ALA A 11 2.62 -19.58 -22.12
C ALA A 11 1.29 -19.74 -22.83
N LEU A 12 0.95 -18.84 -23.77
CA LEU A 12 -0.25 -18.99 -24.61
C LEU A 12 -0.15 -20.22 -25.53
N ALA A 13 1.02 -20.44 -26.15
CA ALA A 13 1.26 -21.60 -26.99
C ALA A 13 1.19 -22.90 -26.19
N PHE A 14 1.79 -22.92 -25.00
CA PHE A 14 1.74 -24.03 -24.06
C PHE A 14 0.30 -24.38 -23.66
N GLY A 15 -0.51 -23.38 -23.24
CA GLY A 15 -1.88 -23.62 -22.84
C GLY A 15 -2.74 -24.23 -23.95
N LYS A 16 -2.57 -23.75 -25.19
CA LYS A 16 -3.24 -24.31 -26.36
C LYS A 16 -2.79 -25.75 -26.67
N MET A 17 -1.50 -26.02 -26.61
CA MET A 17 -0.93 -27.35 -26.85
C MET A 17 -1.46 -28.38 -25.83
N HIS A 18 -1.64 -27.96 -24.60
CA HIS A 18 -2.14 -28.82 -23.49
C HIS A 18 -3.67 -28.81 -23.37
N LYS A 19 -4.38 -28.17 -24.29
CA LYS A 19 -5.86 -28.11 -24.35
C LYS A 19 -6.46 -27.52 -23.07
N LEU A 20 -5.78 -26.56 -22.46
CA LEU A 20 -6.32 -25.79 -21.33
C LEU A 20 -7.48 -24.90 -21.83
N SER A 21 -8.37 -24.53 -20.92
CA SER A 21 -9.43 -23.57 -21.25
C SER A 21 -8.82 -22.24 -21.71
N ASP A 22 -9.56 -21.47 -22.50
CA ASP A 22 -9.13 -20.12 -22.90
C ASP A 22 -8.92 -19.20 -21.69
N HIS A 23 -9.72 -19.39 -20.63
CA HIS A 23 -9.58 -18.67 -19.37
C HIS A 23 -8.24 -18.98 -18.69
N ASP A 24 -7.95 -20.27 -18.49
CA ASP A 24 -6.71 -20.71 -17.82
C ASP A 24 -5.48 -20.34 -18.65
N THR A 25 -5.56 -20.50 -19.97
CA THR A 25 -4.48 -20.11 -20.89
C THR A 25 -4.14 -18.62 -20.77
N ARG A 26 -5.15 -17.75 -20.72
CA ARG A 26 -4.95 -16.30 -20.50
C ARG A 26 -4.43 -15.99 -19.11
N MET A 27 -4.92 -16.67 -18.09
CA MET A 27 -4.46 -16.51 -16.72
C MET A 27 -2.98 -16.84 -16.58
N ILE A 28 -2.54 -17.99 -17.11
CA ILE A 28 -1.13 -18.40 -17.07
C ILE A 28 -0.24 -17.39 -17.80
N SER A 29 -0.65 -16.96 -18.99
CA SER A 29 0.08 -15.96 -19.77
C SER A 29 0.21 -14.63 -19.02
N TRP A 30 -0.89 -14.18 -18.38
CA TRP A 30 -0.89 -12.97 -17.57
C TRP A 30 0.04 -13.10 -16.35
N LEU A 31 0.01 -14.24 -15.66
CA LEU A 31 0.88 -14.53 -14.51
C LEU A 31 2.35 -14.49 -14.91
N VAL A 32 2.73 -15.12 -16.01
CA VAL A 32 4.10 -15.08 -16.54
C VAL A 32 4.52 -13.64 -16.88
N LYS A 33 3.63 -12.87 -17.51
CA LYS A 33 3.90 -11.46 -17.82
C LYS A 33 4.13 -10.63 -16.56
N GLN A 34 3.35 -10.86 -15.51
CA GLN A 34 3.29 -10.02 -14.31
C GLN A 34 3.99 -10.64 -13.09
N HIS A 35 4.78 -11.72 -13.25
CA HIS A 35 5.35 -12.46 -12.11
C HIS A 35 6.18 -11.59 -11.13
N LEU A 36 6.82 -10.51 -11.62
CA LEU A 36 7.59 -9.58 -10.80
C LEU A 36 6.76 -8.44 -10.20
N LEU A 37 5.52 -8.24 -10.65
CA LEU A 37 4.72 -7.07 -10.28
C LEU A 37 4.56 -6.94 -8.77
N MET A 38 4.13 -8.02 -8.10
CA MET A 38 3.87 -7.98 -6.66
C MET A 38 5.15 -7.78 -5.85
N SER A 39 6.23 -8.49 -6.18
CA SER A 39 7.51 -8.37 -5.47
C SER A 39 8.13 -6.99 -5.62
N VAL A 40 8.06 -6.41 -6.82
CA VAL A 40 8.55 -5.05 -7.09
C VAL A 40 7.71 -4.00 -6.37
N THR A 41 6.38 -4.11 -6.40
CA THR A 41 5.49 -3.18 -5.71
C THR A 41 5.73 -3.22 -4.20
N ALA A 42 5.73 -4.41 -3.60
CA ALA A 42 5.90 -4.58 -2.16
C ALA A 42 7.25 -4.09 -1.63
N GLN A 43 8.33 -4.23 -2.41
CA GLN A 43 9.68 -3.89 -1.96
C GLN A 43 10.14 -2.47 -2.33
N ARG A 44 9.51 -1.82 -3.30
CA ARG A 44 9.99 -0.53 -3.86
C ARG A 44 8.98 0.60 -3.77
N LYS A 45 7.72 0.31 -3.46
CA LYS A 45 6.68 1.34 -3.31
C LYS A 45 6.19 1.38 -1.86
N ASP A 46 5.65 2.53 -1.47
CA ASP A 46 4.99 2.67 -0.16
C ASP A 46 3.61 2.02 -0.20
N ILE A 47 3.51 0.78 0.28
CA ILE A 47 2.27 0.01 0.30
C ILE A 47 1.24 0.51 1.34
N SER A 48 1.58 1.52 2.13
CA SER A 48 0.62 2.24 2.98
C SER A 48 -0.11 3.34 2.22
N ASP A 49 0.39 3.72 1.03
CA ASP A 49 -0.24 4.71 0.15
C ASP A 49 -1.44 4.10 -0.59
N PRO A 50 -2.67 4.61 -0.39
CA PRO A 50 -3.85 4.13 -1.07
C PRO A 50 -3.77 4.20 -2.60
N GLU A 51 -3.01 5.15 -3.13
CA GLU A 51 -2.82 5.29 -4.58
C GLU A 51 -1.98 4.13 -5.14
N VAL A 52 -0.94 3.71 -4.42
CA VAL A 52 -0.13 2.52 -4.78
C VAL A 52 -1.00 1.27 -4.81
N ILE A 53 -1.88 1.10 -3.80
CA ILE A 53 -2.83 -0.02 -3.75
C ILE A 53 -3.82 0.04 -4.91
N ARG A 54 -4.33 1.23 -5.25
CA ARG A 54 -5.25 1.43 -6.37
C ARG A 54 -4.58 1.07 -7.70
N GLU A 55 -3.39 1.64 -8.00
CA GLU A 55 -2.64 1.34 -9.22
C GLU A 55 -2.34 -0.15 -9.35
N PHE A 56 -1.88 -0.78 -8.28
CA PHE A 56 -1.61 -2.20 -8.25
C PHE A 56 -2.88 -3.01 -8.50
N GLY A 57 -4.00 -2.66 -7.84
CA GLY A 57 -5.30 -3.31 -8.02
C GLY A 57 -5.85 -3.18 -9.44
N GLU A 58 -5.67 -2.03 -10.10
CA GLU A 58 -6.08 -1.84 -11.50
C GLU A 58 -5.33 -2.77 -12.46
N ILE A 59 -4.04 -3.01 -12.23
CA ILE A 59 -3.25 -3.95 -13.03
C ILE A 59 -3.66 -5.39 -12.75
N VAL A 60 -3.91 -5.73 -11.48
CA VAL A 60 -4.29 -7.08 -11.03
C VAL A 60 -5.72 -7.44 -11.42
N ARG A 61 -6.66 -6.47 -11.41
CA ARG A 61 -8.04 -6.53 -11.89
C ARG A 61 -9.06 -7.15 -10.94
N ASP A 62 -8.78 -8.31 -10.37
CA ASP A 62 -9.73 -9.06 -9.51
C ASP A 62 -9.02 -9.95 -8.46
N GLU A 63 -9.80 -10.50 -7.53
CA GLU A 63 -9.29 -11.36 -6.45
C GLU A 63 -8.63 -12.65 -6.98
N ALA A 64 -9.12 -13.24 -8.08
CA ALA A 64 -8.53 -14.46 -8.62
C ALA A 64 -7.11 -14.24 -9.14
N HIS A 65 -6.92 -13.16 -9.92
CA HIS A 65 -5.58 -12.76 -10.37
C HIS A 65 -4.66 -12.45 -9.20
N LEU A 66 -5.17 -11.78 -8.15
CA LEU A 66 -4.42 -11.45 -6.94
C LEU A 66 -3.95 -12.71 -6.20
N ASP A 67 -4.86 -13.67 -6.00
CA ASP A 67 -4.58 -14.91 -5.29
C ASP A 67 -3.50 -15.74 -6.00
N TYR A 68 -3.63 -15.92 -7.31
CA TYR A 68 -2.62 -16.63 -8.11
C TYR A 68 -1.29 -15.89 -8.17
N LEU A 69 -1.29 -14.57 -8.31
CA LEU A 69 -0.07 -13.77 -8.33
C LEU A 69 0.68 -13.83 -6.99
N TYR A 70 -0.05 -13.81 -5.88
CA TYR A 70 0.53 -13.96 -4.55
C TYR A 70 1.21 -15.32 -4.40
N CYS A 71 0.51 -16.41 -4.73
CA CYS A 71 1.05 -17.77 -4.66
C CYS A 71 2.29 -17.91 -5.55
N LEU A 72 2.24 -17.43 -6.79
CA LEU A 72 3.37 -17.48 -7.72
C LEU A 72 4.56 -16.68 -7.19
N THR A 73 4.34 -15.46 -6.67
CA THR A 73 5.41 -14.61 -6.14
C THR A 73 6.10 -15.27 -4.95
N VAL A 74 5.35 -15.87 -4.02
CA VAL A 74 5.90 -16.60 -2.87
C VAL A 74 6.71 -17.81 -3.33
N ALA A 75 6.17 -18.59 -4.27
CA ALA A 75 6.85 -19.77 -4.80
C ALA A 75 8.15 -19.40 -5.53
N ASP A 76 8.12 -18.39 -6.39
CA ASP A 76 9.27 -17.91 -7.15
C ASP A 76 10.39 -17.40 -6.23
N MET A 77 10.06 -16.56 -5.25
CA MET A 77 11.05 -16.06 -4.30
C MET A 77 11.69 -17.15 -3.45
N ARG A 78 10.92 -18.16 -3.04
CA ARG A 78 11.45 -19.29 -2.26
C ARG A 78 12.27 -20.26 -3.08
N ALA A 79 11.90 -20.47 -4.34
CA ALA A 79 12.60 -21.40 -5.24
C ALA A 79 13.89 -20.80 -5.81
N THR A 80 13.94 -19.50 -6.03
CA THR A 80 15.09 -18.82 -6.65
C THR A 80 16.29 -18.77 -5.69
N ASN A 81 16.08 -18.44 -4.43
CA ASN A 81 17.12 -18.42 -3.41
C ASN A 81 16.50 -18.34 -2.02
N GLU A 82 16.78 -19.30 -1.15
CA GLU A 82 16.29 -19.33 0.24
C GLU A 82 16.65 -18.06 1.02
N SER A 83 17.81 -17.46 0.75
CA SER A 83 18.24 -16.22 1.40
C SER A 83 17.40 -14.99 0.99
N LEU A 84 16.68 -15.06 -0.14
CA LEU A 84 15.79 -13.99 -0.58
C LEU A 84 14.47 -13.97 0.19
N TRP A 85 14.09 -15.08 0.83
CA TRP A 85 12.88 -15.16 1.63
C TRP A 85 13.21 -14.93 3.11
N ASN A 86 12.57 -13.92 3.68
CA ASN A 86 12.64 -13.64 5.12
C ASN A 86 11.28 -13.12 5.62
N SER A 87 11.13 -13.06 6.95
CA SER A 87 9.88 -12.62 7.59
C SER A 87 9.44 -11.21 7.18
N TRP A 88 10.38 -10.30 6.98
CA TRP A 88 10.09 -8.93 6.55
C TRP A 88 9.46 -8.90 5.15
N LYS A 89 10.04 -9.59 4.18
CA LYS A 89 9.48 -9.68 2.82
C LYS A 89 8.14 -10.41 2.80
N ALA A 90 8.01 -11.48 3.59
CA ALA A 90 6.75 -12.19 3.76
C ALA A 90 5.64 -11.25 4.26
N ASN A 91 5.94 -10.43 5.27
CA ASN A 91 4.99 -9.46 5.82
C ASN A 91 4.60 -8.39 4.78
N LEU A 92 5.56 -7.83 4.02
CA LEU A 92 5.27 -6.86 2.97
C LEU A 92 4.34 -7.42 1.89
N LEU A 93 4.61 -8.64 1.39
CA LEU A 93 3.78 -9.30 0.39
C LEU A 93 2.36 -9.55 0.94
N GLN A 94 2.27 -10.01 2.18
CA GLN A 94 1.00 -10.28 2.84
C GLN A 94 0.21 -8.99 3.08
N GLU A 95 0.88 -7.91 3.45
CA GLU A 95 0.26 -6.61 3.65
C GLU A 95 -0.31 -6.07 2.33
N LEU A 96 0.48 -6.08 1.24
CA LEU A 96 0.03 -5.68 -0.09
C LEU A 96 -1.17 -6.52 -0.55
N TYR A 97 -1.11 -7.85 -0.36
CA TYR A 97 -2.20 -8.77 -0.70
C TYR A 97 -3.51 -8.40 0.02
N PHE A 98 -3.48 -8.27 1.35
CA PHE A 98 -4.69 -7.95 2.11
C PHE A 98 -5.20 -6.52 1.88
N ALA A 99 -4.30 -5.55 1.67
CA ALA A 99 -4.70 -4.19 1.33
C ALA A 99 -5.44 -4.15 -0.02
N THR A 100 -4.90 -4.84 -1.04
CA THR A 100 -5.54 -4.93 -2.36
C THR A 100 -6.85 -5.69 -2.31
N LYS A 101 -6.92 -6.79 -1.56
CA LYS A 101 -8.15 -7.57 -1.39
C LYS A 101 -9.25 -6.74 -0.73
N ARG A 102 -8.90 -5.91 0.27
CA ARG A 102 -9.85 -4.95 0.85
C ARG A 102 -10.29 -3.89 -0.17
N ALA A 103 -9.38 -3.39 -0.99
CA ALA A 103 -9.69 -2.41 -2.04
C ALA A 103 -10.67 -2.98 -3.09
N PHE A 104 -10.50 -4.25 -3.52
CA PHE A 104 -11.45 -4.90 -4.41
C PHE A 104 -12.85 -5.03 -3.81
N ARG A 105 -12.97 -5.42 -2.55
CA ARG A 105 -14.27 -5.52 -1.86
C ARG A 105 -14.99 -4.18 -1.73
N ARG A 106 -14.25 -3.08 -1.69
CA ARG A 106 -14.77 -1.71 -1.65
C ARG A 106 -15.00 -1.10 -3.03
N GLY A 107 -14.74 -1.85 -4.11
CA GLY A 107 -14.90 -1.40 -5.49
C GLY A 107 -13.83 -0.38 -5.92
N LEU A 108 -12.57 -0.56 -5.45
CA LEU A 108 -11.46 0.38 -5.68
C LEU A 108 -11.90 1.83 -5.38
N GLU A 109 -12.18 2.09 -4.13
CA GLU A 109 -12.89 3.26 -3.54
C GLU A 109 -13.05 4.48 -4.46
N LYS A 110 -14.29 4.86 -4.74
CA LYS A 110 -14.60 6.03 -5.57
C LYS A 110 -14.08 7.30 -4.90
N PRO A 111 -13.70 8.34 -5.67
CA PRO A 111 -13.19 9.61 -5.11
C PRO A 111 -14.09 10.27 -4.06
N VAL A 112 -15.40 10.02 -4.12
CA VAL A 112 -16.36 10.51 -3.12
C VAL A 112 -16.18 9.82 -1.77
N GLU A 113 -15.96 8.51 -1.76
CA GLU A 113 -15.77 7.72 -0.53
C GLU A 113 -14.45 8.09 0.16
N LEU A 114 -13.39 8.33 -0.63
CA LEU A 114 -12.11 8.83 -0.11
C LEU A 114 -12.25 10.19 0.59
N ARG A 115 -13.04 11.11 0.03
CA ARG A 115 -13.30 12.43 0.66
C ARG A 115 -14.07 12.30 1.97
N VAL A 116 -15.03 11.37 2.06
CA VAL A 116 -15.76 11.10 3.30
C VAL A 116 -14.79 10.57 4.36
N LYS A 117 -13.98 9.59 4.01
CA LYS A 117 -12.99 8.99 4.92
C LYS A 117 -11.95 10.00 5.43
N ILE A 118 -11.46 10.88 4.54
CA ILE A 118 -10.57 11.98 4.93
C ILE A 118 -11.24 12.85 6.00
N ARG A 119 -12.49 13.26 5.79
CA ARG A 119 -13.23 14.10 6.75
C ARG A 119 -13.45 13.40 8.09
N GLU A 120 -13.77 12.10 8.06
CA GLU A 120 -13.93 11.31 9.29
C GLU A 120 -12.62 11.21 10.08
N ASN A 121 -11.50 10.91 9.41
CA ASN A 121 -10.20 10.85 10.05
C ASN A 121 -9.76 12.22 10.60
N GLN A 122 -10.00 13.28 9.85
CA GLN A 122 -9.76 14.65 10.32
C GLN A 122 -10.60 15.00 11.55
N HIS A 123 -11.90 14.65 11.54
CA HIS A 123 -12.81 14.93 12.67
C HIS A 123 -12.34 14.22 13.93
N LYS A 124 -12.08 12.90 13.86
CA LYS A 124 -11.60 12.12 14.99
C LYS A 124 -10.24 12.59 15.51
N ALA A 125 -9.34 12.96 14.60
CA ALA A 125 -8.04 13.51 15.00
C ALA A 125 -8.18 14.86 15.73
N LEU A 126 -9.11 15.72 15.30
CA LEU A 126 -9.42 16.98 16.00
C LEU A 126 -10.01 16.73 17.39
N GLU A 127 -10.89 15.76 17.56
CA GLU A 127 -11.42 15.38 18.89
C GLU A 127 -10.28 14.99 19.85
N LEU A 128 -9.33 14.17 19.37
CA LEU A 128 -8.17 13.75 20.14
C LEU A 128 -7.22 14.91 20.46
N LEU A 129 -7.05 15.88 19.54
CA LEU A 129 -6.23 17.06 19.75
C LEU A 129 -6.90 18.04 20.73
N ASN A 130 -8.21 18.27 20.60
CA ASN A 130 -8.98 19.12 21.51
C ASN A 130 -8.98 18.56 22.95
N ALA A 131 -9.07 17.25 23.12
CA ALA A 131 -8.93 16.58 24.43
C ALA A 131 -7.54 16.81 25.09
N ASN A 132 -6.55 17.24 24.30
CA ASN A 132 -5.22 17.62 24.76
C ASN A 132 -4.97 19.14 24.67
N GLU A 133 -6.03 19.94 24.74
CA GLU A 133 -5.99 21.41 24.79
C GLU A 133 -5.43 22.09 23.52
N ILE A 134 -5.36 21.38 22.40
CA ILE A 134 -4.90 21.92 21.12
C ILE A 134 -6.10 22.36 20.28
N SER A 135 -6.24 23.66 20.08
CA SER A 135 -7.36 24.24 19.33
C SER A 135 -7.36 23.88 17.85
N SER A 136 -8.56 23.63 17.32
CA SER A 136 -8.78 23.41 15.89
C SER A 136 -8.34 24.60 15.01
N GLU A 137 -8.27 25.81 15.56
CA GLU A 137 -7.83 27.01 14.85
C GLU A 137 -6.35 26.99 14.50
N VAL A 138 -5.54 26.33 15.34
CA VAL A 138 -4.11 26.12 15.07
C VAL A 138 -3.87 25.00 14.06
N ILE A 139 -4.70 23.96 14.11
CA ILE A 139 -4.57 22.75 13.27
C ILE A 139 -5.03 22.96 11.84
N LYS A 140 -6.18 23.61 11.63
CA LYS A 140 -6.76 23.77 10.30
C LYS A 140 -5.85 24.47 9.28
N PRO A 141 -5.09 25.52 9.63
CA PRO A 141 -4.11 26.12 8.74
C PRO A 141 -2.97 25.16 8.38
N LEU A 142 -2.46 24.37 9.35
CA LEU A 142 -1.45 23.36 9.11
C LEU A 142 -1.93 22.29 8.13
N TRP A 143 -3.17 21.82 8.26
CA TRP A 143 -3.73 20.80 7.39
C TRP A 143 -3.95 21.25 5.93
N LYS A 144 -3.99 22.55 5.66
CA LYS A 144 -4.03 23.07 4.29
C LYS A 144 -2.74 22.79 3.50
N SER A 145 -1.62 22.60 4.20
CA SER A 145 -0.35 22.27 3.57
C SER A 145 -0.18 20.77 3.30
N PHE A 146 -1.04 19.92 3.90
CA PHE A 146 -0.95 18.47 3.73
C PHE A 146 -1.75 17.97 2.52
N LYS A 147 -1.17 17.01 1.81
CA LYS A 147 -1.88 16.31 0.72
C LYS A 147 -3.01 15.43 1.30
N PRO A 148 -4.09 15.21 0.56
CA PRO A 148 -5.19 14.34 0.97
C PRO A 148 -4.75 12.95 1.42
N ASP A 149 -3.72 12.39 0.79
CA ASP A 149 -3.16 11.07 1.06
C ASP A 149 -2.63 10.92 2.49
N TYR A 150 -2.15 12.01 3.10
CA TYR A 150 -1.74 12.01 4.50
C TYR A 150 -2.87 11.51 5.42
N PHE A 151 -4.10 12.02 5.22
CA PHE A 151 -5.27 11.66 6.02
C PHE A 151 -5.85 10.26 5.71
N LEU A 152 -5.47 9.67 4.60
CA LEU A 152 -5.84 8.29 4.24
C LEU A 152 -4.83 7.27 4.75
N ARG A 153 -3.56 7.67 4.78
CA ARG A 153 -2.42 6.83 5.18
C ARG A 153 -2.37 6.57 6.67
N TYR A 154 -2.63 7.58 7.48
CA TYR A 154 -2.47 7.54 8.93
C TYR A 154 -3.81 7.42 9.65
N SER A 155 -3.81 6.71 10.80
CA SER A 155 -4.99 6.65 11.68
C SER A 155 -5.22 8.01 12.37
N PRO A 156 -6.45 8.26 12.88
CA PRO A 156 -6.72 9.49 13.66
C PRO A 156 -5.76 9.71 14.83
N GLU A 157 -5.35 8.63 15.51
CA GLU A 157 -4.40 8.66 16.61
C GLU A 157 -3.00 9.06 16.15
N GLN A 158 -2.54 8.50 15.02
CA GLN A 158 -1.27 8.87 14.40
C GLN A 158 -1.29 10.32 13.93
N ILE A 159 -2.36 10.75 13.26
CA ILE A 159 -2.55 12.14 12.83
C ILE A 159 -2.47 13.08 14.04
N ALA A 160 -3.17 12.77 15.13
CA ALA A 160 -3.14 13.57 16.34
C ALA A 160 -1.73 13.61 16.97
N TRP A 161 -1.05 12.47 17.01
CA TRP A 161 0.32 12.36 17.51
C TRP A 161 1.31 13.17 16.68
N HIS A 162 1.31 13.04 15.35
CA HIS A 162 2.15 13.84 14.46
C HIS A 162 1.92 15.33 14.64
N ASN A 163 0.66 15.76 14.62
CA ASN A 163 0.33 17.19 14.66
C ASN A 163 0.68 17.84 15.99
N ARG A 164 0.56 17.13 17.11
CA ARG A 164 1.00 17.61 18.43
C ARG A 164 2.49 17.98 18.42
N HIS A 165 3.32 17.15 17.81
CA HIS A 165 4.76 17.40 17.75
C HIS A 165 5.12 18.46 16.71
N ILE A 166 4.43 18.49 15.55
CA ILE A 166 4.68 19.50 14.51
C ILE A 166 4.41 20.91 15.01
N ILE A 167 3.35 21.12 15.81
CA ILE A 167 3.00 22.45 16.32
C ILE A 167 4.05 23.02 17.25
N SER A 168 4.65 22.17 18.10
CA SER A 168 5.67 22.57 19.06
C SER A 168 7.09 22.56 18.50
N HIS A 169 7.25 22.12 17.24
CA HIS A 169 8.57 21.98 16.62
C HIS A 169 9.04 23.26 15.93
N ASP A 170 10.36 23.46 15.96
CA ASP A 170 11.04 24.51 15.21
C ASP A 170 10.98 24.19 13.71
N LYS A 171 10.22 24.98 12.95
CA LYS A 171 9.94 24.77 11.51
C LYS A 171 11.18 24.83 10.61
N GLU A 172 12.29 25.34 11.10
CA GLU A 172 13.54 25.44 10.35
C GLU A 172 14.38 24.15 10.42
N LYS A 173 13.95 23.18 11.23
CA LYS A 173 14.65 21.89 11.39
C LYS A 173 13.74 20.73 10.98
N PRO A 174 14.31 19.64 10.44
CA PRO A 174 13.54 18.41 10.22
C PRO A 174 13.04 17.85 11.57
N LEU A 175 11.77 17.44 11.63
CA LEU A 175 11.22 16.71 12.76
C LEU A 175 11.27 15.21 12.45
N VAL A 176 11.87 14.44 13.35
CA VAL A 176 11.87 12.97 13.27
C VAL A 176 11.19 12.44 14.52
N LEU A 177 10.10 11.71 14.35
CA LEU A 177 9.38 11.04 15.42
C LEU A 177 9.56 9.53 15.27
N ILE A 178 9.82 8.88 16.39
CA ILE A 178 9.91 7.42 16.48
C ILE A 178 8.83 6.96 17.46
N SER A 179 7.95 6.08 17.02
CA SER A 179 6.86 5.57 17.86
C SER A 179 7.37 4.47 18.78
N ASP A 180 7.05 4.57 20.06
CA ASP A 180 7.31 3.52 21.06
C ASP A 180 6.36 2.32 20.90
N LYS A 181 5.30 2.47 20.12
CA LYS A 181 4.32 1.42 19.86
C LYS A 181 4.62 0.79 18.50
N PRO A 182 4.94 -0.53 18.46
CA PRO A 182 5.16 -1.20 17.19
C PRO A 182 3.87 -1.15 16.36
N TYR A 183 3.95 -0.57 15.17
CA TYR A 183 2.87 -0.58 14.21
C TYR A 183 3.15 -1.65 13.16
N ARG A 184 2.22 -2.60 13.00
CA ARG A 184 2.33 -3.71 12.03
C ARG A 184 3.65 -4.52 12.14
N GLY A 185 4.20 -4.65 13.33
CA GLY A 185 5.41 -5.43 13.58
C GLY A 185 6.73 -4.71 13.27
N GLY A 186 6.68 -3.40 13.04
CA GLY A 186 7.85 -2.55 12.82
C GLY A 186 7.81 -1.28 13.66
N THR A 187 8.95 -0.60 13.79
CA THR A 187 9.05 0.73 14.40
C THR A 187 8.55 1.77 13.39
N GLU A 188 7.58 2.59 13.79
CA GLU A 188 7.13 3.70 12.96
C GLU A 188 8.10 4.88 13.10
N VAL A 189 8.60 5.36 11.97
CA VAL A 189 9.40 6.59 11.88
C VAL A 189 8.65 7.58 11.01
N PHE A 190 8.28 8.72 11.58
CA PHE A 190 7.66 9.81 10.86
C PHE A 190 8.66 10.96 10.71
N VAL A 191 8.81 11.45 9.49
CA VAL A 191 9.69 12.58 9.17
C VAL A 191 8.87 13.71 8.59
N TYR A 192 8.99 14.89 9.18
CA TYR A 192 8.37 16.12 8.67
C TYR A 192 9.47 17.14 8.40
N THR A 193 9.49 17.66 7.18
CA THR A 193 10.45 18.68 6.73
C THR A 193 9.72 19.70 5.85
N LYS A 194 10.22 20.92 5.83
CA LYS A 194 9.77 21.96 4.92
C LYS A 194 10.41 21.70 3.56
N ASP A 195 9.61 21.73 2.48
CA ASP A 195 10.12 21.73 1.10
C ASP A 195 10.85 23.03 0.77
#